data_20af018e809d450d381369112d95d870
#
_entry.id   20af018e809d450d381369112d95d870
#
_cell.length_a   1.000
_cell.length_b   1.000
_cell.length_c   1.000
_cell.angle_alpha   90.00
_cell.angle_beta   90.00
_cell.angle_gamma   90.00
#
_symmetry.space_group_name_H-M   'P 1'
#
loop_
_entity.id
_entity.type
_entity.pdbx_description
1 polymer ?
#
loop_
_entity_poly.entity_id
_entity_poly.type
_entity_poly.pdbx_seq_one_letter_code
_entity_poly.pdbx_strand_id
1 'polypeptide(L)'
;MDVHEIIVSGGILAIAIIVFAESGMMLGFFLPGDTLLLAAGVFAAQGKLSIGVTIAAIAVAAILGDNTGYTIGRAMGPRLFKKKDGILFRHEYVERTEKFYEKYGAKTMLLAHFIPIVRSFAPFVAGVGKMPRAKFFMYDAIGDIIWAALITLLGYWFGSRIPNIEEYVLPTVLLVMVASFAPVLWHLFGDPVARKRLFAKLRRAKKEHADDTASPSNSDSHKK
;
A
#
# COMPACT_ATOMS: atom_id res chain seq x y z
N MET A 1 -21.81 -13.88 -19.68
CA MET A 1 -20.77 -14.00 -18.62
C MET A 1 -21.19 -15.12 -17.70
N ASP A 2 -20.39 -16.15 -17.65
CA ASP A 2 -20.64 -17.31 -16.80
C ASP A 2 -20.37 -16.94 -15.34
N VAL A 3 -21.11 -17.54 -14.40
CA VAL A 3 -20.90 -17.31 -12.95
C VAL A 3 -19.44 -17.56 -12.57
N HIS A 4 -18.79 -18.52 -13.22
CA HIS A 4 -17.37 -18.79 -13.07
C HIS A 4 -16.49 -17.59 -13.49
N GLU A 5 -16.78 -16.95 -14.62
CA GLU A 5 -16.05 -15.74 -15.07
C GLU A 5 -16.22 -14.58 -14.10
N ILE A 6 -17.40 -14.43 -13.50
CA ILE A 6 -17.65 -13.38 -12.50
C ILE A 6 -16.83 -13.61 -11.22
N ILE A 7 -16.78 -14.86 -10.74
CA ILE A 7 -15.99 -15.21 -9.54
C ILE A 7 -14.50 -15.05 -9.80
N VAL A 8 -14.02 -15.49 -10.96
CA VAL A 8 -12.61 -15.39 -11.36
C VAL A 8 -12.20 -13.91 -11.53
N SER A 9 -13.01 -13.15 -12.28
CA SER A 9 -12.75 -11.73 -12.51
C SER A 9 -12.84 -10.92 -11.21
N GLY A 10 -13.80 -11.23 -10.35
CA GLY A 10 -13.96 -10.62 -9.04
C GLY A 10 -12.76 -10.91 -8.13
N GLY A 11 -12.23 -12.11 -8.15
CA GLY A 11 -11.05 -12.50 -7.38
C GLY A 11 -9.78 -11.77 -7.84
N ILE A 12 -9.54 -11.70 -9.15
CA ILE A 12 -8.39 -10.96 -9.71
C ILE A 12 -8.50 -9.47 -9.40
N LEU A 13 -9.70 -8.89 -9.54
CA LEU A 13 -9.94 -7.49 -9.24
C LEU A 13 -9.71 -7.18 -7.75
N ALA A 14 -10.16 -8.04 -6.85
CA ALA A 14 -9.93 -7.88 -5.42
C ALA A 14 -8.43 -7.88 -5.09
N ILE A 15 -7.66 -8.82 -5.65
CA ILE A 15 -6.20 -8.88 -5.50
C ILE A 15 -5.56 -7.59 -6.03
N ALA A 16 -5.96 -7.15 -7.23
CA ALA A 16 -5.44 -5.93 -7.84
C ALA A 16 -5.72 -4.68 -6.99
N ILE A 17 -6.92 -4.56 -6.42
CA ILE A 17 -7.27 -3.44 -5.52
C ILE A 17 -6.41 -3.47 -4.25
N ILE A 18 -6.21 -4.65 -3.66
CA ILE A 18 -5.39 -4.78 -2.45
C ILE A 18 -3.93 -4.40 -2.76
N VAL A 19 -3.37 -4.90 -3.87
CA VAL A 19 -2.01 -4.58 -4.30
C VAL A 19 -1.86 -3.09 -4.59
N PHE A 20 -2.81 -2.49 -5.30
CA PHE A 20 -2.82 -1.04 -5.53
C PHE A 20 -2.83 -0.23 -4.23
N ALA A 21 -3.69 -0.63 -3.27
CA ALA A 21 -3.78 0.04 -1.98
C ALA A 21 -2.50 -0.12 -1.16
N GLU A 22 -1.92 -1.32 -1.18
CA GLU A 22 -0.66 -1.63 -0.51
C GLU A 22 0.48 -0.77 -1.03
N SER A 23 0.69 -0.73 -2.34
CA SER A 23 1.75 0.03 -3.00
C SER A 23 1.52 1.55 -2.90
N GLY A 24 0.27 2.00 -3.11
CA GLY A 24 -0.02 3.43 -3.22
C GLY A 24 -0.13 4.18 -1.90
N MET A 25 -0.56 3.52 -0.82
CA MET A 25 -0.86 4.17 0.45
C MET A 25 0.20 3.94 1.53
N MET A 26 1.38 3.39 1.19
CA MET A 26 2.43 3.03 2.16
C MET A 26 1.93 2.05 3.25
N LEU A 27 0.83 1.37 3.01
CA LEU A 27 0.23 0.39 3.92
C LEU A 27 0.86 -0.99 3.78
N GLY A 28 1.83 -1.14 2.88
CA GLY A 28 2.47 -2.40 2.53
C GLY A 28 3.15 -3.13 3.68
N PHE A 29 3.43 -2.44 4.78
CA PHE A 29 3.90 -3.10 6.00
C PHE A 29 2.79 -3.91 6.70
N PHE A 30 1.54 -3.59 6.43
CA PHE A 30 0.38 -4.19 7.11
C PHE A 30 -0.43 -5.13 6.23
N LEU A 31 -0.39 -4.98 4.91
CA LEU A 31 -1.13 -5.84 4.01
C LEU A 31 -0.26 -7.02 3.53
N PRO A 32 -0.82 -8.23 3.47
CA PRO A 32 -0.09 -9.44 3.08
C PRO A 32 -0.06 -9.63 1.55
N GLY A 33 0.35 -8.60 0.79
CA GLY A 33 0.34 -8.64 -0.67
C GLY A 33 1.15 -9.79 -1.24
N ASP A 34 2.38 -10.00 -0.76
CA ASP A 34 3.24 -11.11 -1.21
C ASP A 34 2.56 -12.47 -1.01
N THR A 35 1.87 -12.65 0.13
CA THR A 35 1.12 -13.89 0.42
C THR A 35 -0.08 -14.04 -0.51
N LEU A 36 -0.75 -12.94 -0.87
CA LEU A 36 -1.86 -12.97 -1.83
C LEU A 36 -1.38 -13.32 -3.23
N LEU A 37 -0.20 -12.85 -3.66
CA LEU A 37 0.38 -13.21 -4.94
C LEU A 37 0.74 -14.70 -4.99
N LEU A 38 1.35 -15.24 -3.93
CA LEU A 38 1.61 -16.67 -3.81
C LEU A 38 0.31 -17.46 -3.90
N ALA A 39 -0.72 -17.06 -3.15
CA ALA A 39 -2.03 -17.70 -3.18
C ALA A 39 -2.66 -17.67 -4.58
N ALA A 40 -2.60 -16.52 -5.25
CA ALA A 40 -3.09 -16.38 -6.62
C ALA A 40 -2.38 -17.32 -7.60
N GLY A 41 -1.06 -17.51 -7.42
CA GLY A 41 -0.28 -18.49 -8.17
C GLY A 41 -0.73 -19.92 -7.93
N VAL A 42 -0.99 -20.31 -6.66
CA VAL A 42 -1.53 -21.63 -6.33
C VAL A 42 -2.89 -21.86 -6.98
N PHE A 43 -3.81 -20.89 -6.91
CA PHE A 43 -5.12 -21.00 -7.56
C PHE A 43 -5.02 -21.06 -9.09
N ALA A 44 -4.04 -20.38 -9.68
CA ALA A 44 -3.77 -20.48 -11.11
C ALA A 44 -3.24 -21.87 -11.49
N ALA A 45 -2.43 -22.53 -10.67
CA ALA A 45 -1.95 -23.89 -10.88
C ALA A 45 -3.10 -24.93 -10.90
N GLN A 46 -4.19 -24.63 -10.18
CA GLN A 46 -5.40 -25.46 -10.14
C GLN A 46 -6.39 -25.15 -11.27
N GLY A 47 -6.01 -24.26 -12.20
CA GLY A 47 -6.89 -23.84 -13.30
C GLY A 47 -8.03 -22.89 -12.87
N LYS A 48 -8.04 -22.43 -11.62
CA LYS A 48 -9.07 -21.51 -11.11
C LYS A 48 -8.85 -20.07 -11.59
N LEU A 49 -7.60 -19.69 -11.90
CA LEU A 49 -7.22 -18.37 -12.41
C LEU A 49 -6.31 -18.51 -13.63
N SER A 50 -6.40 -17.57 -14.57
CA SER A 50 -5.44 -17.48 -15.67
C SER A 50 -4.14 -16.83 -15.16
N ILE A 51 -3.03 -17.58 -15.19
CA ILE A 51 -1.74 -17.10 -14.66
C ILE A 51 -1.27 -15.80 -15.33
N GLY A 52 -1.39 -15.70 -16.66
CA GLY A 52 -0.97 -14.53 -17.42
C GLY A 52 -1.82 -13.30 -17.10
N VAL A 53 -3.15 -13.45 -17.04
CA VAL A 53 -4.06 -12.35 -16.69
C VAL A 53 -3.83 -11.90 -15.25
N THR A 54 -3.60 -12.83 -14.34
CA THR A 54 -3.34 -12.54 -12.93
C THR A 54 -2.05 -11.75 -12.76
N ILE A 55 -0.94 -12.19 -13.37
CA ILE A 55 0.34 -11.46 -13.32
C ILE A 55 0.19 -10.06 -13.92
N ALA A 56 -0.47 -9.94 -15.09
CA ALA A 56 -0.67 -8.64 -15.73
C ALA A 56 -1.51 -7.68 -14.87
N ALA A 57 -2.59 -8.17 -14.26
CA ALA A 57 -3.45 -7.36 -13.39
C ALA A 57 -2.69 -6.88 -12.14
N ILE A 58 -1.91 -7.75 -11.51
CA ILE A 58 -1.08 -7.44 -10.35
C ILE A 58 -0.01 -6.41 -10.71
N ALA A 59 0.73 -6.62 -11.81
CA ALA A 59 1.76 -5.70 -12.25
C ALA A 59 1.19 -4.30 -12.55
N VAL A 60 0.07 -4.23 -13.27
CA VAL A 60 -0.61 -2.94 -13.54
C VAL A 60 -1.06 -2.27 -12.25
N ALA A 61 -1.64 -3.03 -11.32
CA ALA A 61 -2.09 -2.49 -10.04
C ALA A 61 -0.91 -1.95 -9.19
N ALA A 62 0.21 -2.67 -9.14
CA ALA A 62 1.42 -2.26 -8.45
C ALA A 62 1.99 -0.97 -9.05
N ILE A 63 2.21 -0.94 -10.38
CA ILE A 63 2.70 0.24 -11.11
C ILE A 63 1.82 1.47 -10.85
N LEU A 64 0.50 1.33 -10.89
CA LEU A 64 -0.43 2.44 -10.61
C LEU A 64 -0.37 2.87 -9.15
N GLY A 65 -0.27 1.92 -8.23
CA GLY A 65 -0.08 2.17 -6.80
C GLY A 65 1.20 2.95 -6.53
N ASP A 66 2.33 2.46 -7.00
CA ASP A 66 3.64 3.07 -6.79
C ASP A 66 3.75 4.46 -7.43
N ASN A 67 3.15 4.66 -8.62
CA ASN A 67 3.02 5.99 -9.21
C ASN A 67 2.18 6.95 -8.36
N THR A 68 1.16 6.43 -7.69
CA THR A 68 0.34 7.20 -6.73
C THR A 68 1.18 7.58 -5.52
N GLY A 69 1.88 6.61 -4.92
CA GLY A 69 2.81 6.82 -3.80
C GLY A 69 3.90 7.85 -4.13
N TYR A 70 4.53 7.74 -5.30
CA TYR A 70 5.50 8.71 -5.80
C TYR A 70 4.90 10.12 -5.94
N THR A 71 3.69 10.22 -6.50
CA THR A 71 3.02 11.52 -6.71
C THR A 71 2.67 12.18 -5.37
N ILE A 72 2.19 11.39 -4.41
CA ILE A 72 1.94 11.86 -3.03
C ILE A 72 3.25 12.33 -2.40
N GLY A 73 4.32 11.54 -2.49
CA GLY A 73 5.64 11.91 -1.97
C GLY A 73 6.15 13.22 -2.56
N ARG A 74 6.03 13.39 -3.88
CA ARG A 74 6.45 14.60 -4.58
C ARG A 74 5.63 15.83 -4.18
N ALA A 75 4.32 15.69 -3.97
CA ALA A 75 3.44 16.77 -3.55
C ALA A 75 3.63 17.13 -2.07
N MET A 76 3.87 16.14 -1.23
CA MET A 76 4.04 16.33 0.21
C MET A 76 5.45 16.78 0.59
N GLY A 77 6.46 16.40 -0.17
CA GLY A 77 7.86 16.73 0.09
C GLY A 77 8.07 18.19 0.51
N PRO A 78 7.67 19.19 -0.31
CA PRO A 78 7.85 20.61 0.04
C PRO A 78 7.12 21.06 1.31
N ARG A 79 6.00 20.40 1.66
CA ARG A 79 5.20 20.72 2.85
C ARG A 79 5.79 20.11 4.12
N LEU A 80 6.35 18.92 4.03
CA LEU A 80 7.01 18.24 5.14
C LEU A 80 8.24 19.01 5.65
N PHE A 81 8.89 19.79 4.74
CA PHE A 81 10.11 20.56 5.06
C PHE A 81 9.85 21.98 5.53
N LYS A 82 8.65 22.51 5.41
CA LYS A 82 8.29 23.83 5.96
C LYS A 82 8.23 23.85 7.49
N LYS A 83 8.06 22.70 8.14
CA LYS A 83 8.12 22.57 9.61
C LYS A 83 9.55 22.23 10.03
N LYS A 84 10.26 23.22 10.58
CA LYS A 84 11.69 23.15 10.99
C LYS A 84 12.00 22.08 12.08
N ASP A 85 11.01 21.47 12.74
CA ASP A 85 11.21 20.65 13.95
C ASP A 85 10.46 19.31 13.94
N GLY A 86 10.22 18.69 12.76
CA GLY A 86 9.64 17.37 12.69
C GLY A 86 10.67 16.28 13.04
N ILE A 87 10.42 15.50 14.10
CA ILE A 87 11.31 14.40 14.53
C ILE A 87 11.51 13.34 13.42
N LEU A 88 10.54 13.14 12.53
CA LEU A 88 10.60 12.15 11.47
C LEU A 88 11.10 12.67 10.11
N PHE A 89 11.01 13.99 9.84
CA PHE A 89 11.32 14.55 8.52
C PHE A 89 12.26 15.76 8.66
N ARG A 90 13.56 15.48 8.74
CA ARG A 90 14.61 16.53 8.69
C ARG A 90 15.01 16.76 7.24
N HIS A 91 15.33 17.99 6.90
CA HIS A 91 15.87 18.38 5.58
C HIS A 91 17.09 17.54 5.18
N GLU A 92 17.87 17.13 6.19
CA GLU A 92 19.01 16.23 6.06
C GLU A 92 18.67 14.86 5.42
N TYR A 93 17.49 14.30 5.72
CA TYR A 93 17.10 13.01 5.13
C TYR A 93 16.77 13.11 3.64
N VAL A 94 16.27 14.26 3.19
CA VAL A 94 16.04 14.49 1.75
C VAL A 94 17.32 14.65 1.00
N GLU A 95 18.24 15.48 1.49
CA GLU A 95 19.55 15.62 0.89
C GLU A 95 20.30 14.29 0.83
N ARG A 96 20.19 13.46 1.88
CA ARG A 96 20.75 12.10 1.88
C ARG A 96 20.09 11.23 0.82
N THR A 97 18.77 11.34 0.65
CA THR A 97 18.03 10.58 -0.35
C THR A 97 18.36 11.06 -1.76
N GLU A 98 18.41 12.38 -1.99
CA GLU A 98 18.85 12.94 -3.28
C GLU A 98 20.28 12.47 -3.61
N LYS A 99 21.22 12.61 -2.69
CA LYS A 99 22.61 12.13 -2.84
C LYS A 99 22.70 10.63 -3.04
N PHE A 100 21.82 9.85 -2.40
CA PHE A 100 21.76 8.40 -2.56
C PHE A 100 21.34 8.03 -3.99
N TYR A 101 20.28 8.66 -4.51
CA TYR A 101 19.84 8.44 -5.89
C TYR A 101 20.82 9.02 -6.93
N GLU A 102 21.53 10.11 -6.62
CA GLU A 102 22.61 10.63 -7.47
C GLU A 102 23.79 9.65 -7.54
N LYS A 103 24.16 9.08 -6.38
CA LYS A 103 25.31 8.16 -6.28
C LYS A 103 25.04 6.78 -6.85
N TYR A 104 23.89 6.19 -6.53
CA TYR A 104 23.57 4.80 -6.89
C TYR A 104 22.64 4.69 -8.10
N GLY A 105 22.05 5.82 -8.51
CA GLY A 105 21.16 5.92 -9.66
C GLY A 105 19.81 5.30 -9.46
N ALA A 106 18.97 5.43 -10.48
CA ALA A 106 17.60 4.93 -10.47
C ALA A 106 17.50 3.40 -10.42
N LYS A 107 18.60 2.67 -10.69
CA LYS A 107 18.68 1.20 -10.57
C LYS A 107 18.35 0.70 -9.15
N THR A 108 18.50 1.56 -8.15
CA THR A 108 18.16 1.25 -6.76
C THR A 108 16.68 0.97 -6.59
N MET A 109 15.80 1.58 -7.41
CA MET A 109 14.37 1.29 -7.40
C MET A 109 14.10 -0.17 -7.75
N LEU A 110 14.78 -0.70 -8.76
CA LEU A 110 14.65 -2.12 -9.14
C LEU A 110 15.01 -3.05 -7.97
N LEU A 111 16.10 -2.75 -7.26
CA LEU A 111 16.53 -3.56 -6.11
C LEU A 111 15.60 -3.40 -4.89
N ALA A 112 14.98 -2.24 -4.76
CA ALA A 112 14.07 -1.95 -3.66
C ALA A 112 12.87 -2.92 -3.63
N HIS A 113 12.40 -3.39 -4.79
CA HIS A 113 11.27 -4.33 -4.89
C HIS A 113 11.53 -5.70 -4.23
N PHE A 114 12.81 -6.09 -4.10
CA PHE A 114 13.17 -7.37 -3.46
C PHE A 114 13.32 -7.28 -1.94
N ILE A 115 13.15 -6.11 -1.35
CA ILE A 115 13.19 -5.90 0.10
C ILE A 115 11.81 -5.43 0.56
N PRO A 116 10.99 -6.27 1.22
CA PRO A 116 9.57 -6.01 1.48
C PRO A 116 9.27 -4.65 2.15
N ILE A 117 10.07 -4.29 3.16
CA ILE A 117 9.92 -3.01 3.86
C ILE A 117 10.29 -1.83 2.94
N VAL A 118 11.40 -1.96 2.20
CA VAL A 118 11.92 -0.88 1.36
C VAL A 118 10.98 -0.59 0.20
N ARG A 119 10.45 -1.63 -0.45
CA ARG A 119 9.56 -1.47 -1.60
C ARG A 119 8.33 -0.62 -1.27
N SER A 120 7.72 -0.81 -0.10
CA SER A 120 6.51 -0.07 0.31
C SER A 120 6.75 1.43 0.50
N PHE A 121 7.98 1.84 0.79
CA PHE A 121 8.34 3.24 1.02
C PHE A 121 9.12 3.86 -0.14
N ALA A 122 9.76 3.05 -0.99
CA ALA A 122 10.66 3.51 -2.04
C ALA A 122 9.99 4.48 -3.03
N PRO A 123 8.76 4.26 -3.54
CA PRO A 123 8.08 5.19 -4.43
C PRO A 123 7.83 6.54 -3.78
N PHE A 124 7.34 6.55 -2.54
CA PHE A 124 7.11 7.78 -1.79
C PHE A 124 8.41 8.55 -1.56
N VAL A 125 9.47 7.87 -1.12
CA VAL A 125 10.81 8.45 -0.87
C VAL A 125 11.41 8.98 -2.16
N ALA A 126 11.25 8.27 -3.30
CA ALA A 126 11.67 8.74 -4.62
C ALA A 126 10.94 10.02 -5.03
N GLY A 127 9.63 10.12 -4.72
CA GLY A 127 8.83 11.31 -4.93
C GLY A 127 9.31 12.50 -4.09
N VAL A 128 9.55 12.27 -2.79
CA VAL A 128 10.09 13.26 -1.85
C VAL A 128 11.46 13.77 -2.31
N GLY A 129 12.37 12.85 -2.72
CA GLY A 129 13.69 13.14 -3.26
C GLY A 129 13.68 13.67 -4.69
N LYS A 130 12.51 14.03 -5.24
CA LYS A 130 12.33 14.64 -6.57
C LYS A 130 13.00 13.87 -7.71
N MET A 131 13.10 12.54 -7.60
CA MET A 131 13.61 11.71 -8.68
C MET A 131 12.91 12.05 -10.00
N PRO A 132 13.60 12.13 -11.17
CA PRO A 132 12.94 12.36 -12.44
C PRO A 132 11.90 11.29 -12.74
N ARG A 133 10.65 11.70 -13.01
CA ARG A 133 9.49 10.80 -13.13
C ARG A 133 9.69 9.69 -14.18
N ALA A 134 10.31 10.02 -15.31
CA ALA A 134 10.58 9.02 -16.35
C ALA A 134 11.55 7.92 -15.89
N LYS A 135 12.59 8.30 -15.12
CA LYS A 135 13.54 7.34 -14.56
C LYS A 135 12.86 6.47 -13.47
N PHE A 136 12.10 7.12 -12.57
CA PHE A 136 11.31 6.40 -11.58
C PHE A 136 10.40 5.36 -12.25
N PHE A 137 9.51 5.80 -13.12
CA PHE A 137 8.52 4.94 -13.78
C PHE A 137 9.16 3.74 -14.51
N MET A 138 10.26 3.95 -15.22
CA MET A 138 10.92 2.90 -15.98
C MET A 138 11.49 1.80 -15.08
N TYR A 139 12.24 2.16 -14.03
CA TYR A 139 12.86 1.18 -13.13
C TYR A 139 11.86 0.54 -12.18
N ASP A 140 10.87 1.29 -11.75
CA ASP A 140 9.76 0.86 -10.92
C ASP A 140 8.89 -0.18 -11.65
N ALA A 141 8.39 0.17 -12.83
CA ALA A 141 7.57 -0.74 -13.63
C ALA A 141 8.29 -2.06 -13.97
N ILE A 142 9.60 -2.01 -14.26
CA ILE A 142 10.40 -3.23 -14.49
C ILE A 142 10.45 -4.05 -13.19
N GLY A 143 10.67 -3.40 -12.05
CA GLY A 143 10.69 -4.04 -10.74
C GLY A 143 9.37 -4.71 -10.40
N ASP A 144 8.26 -3.99 -10.57
CA ASP A 144 6.90 -4.49 -10.35
C ASP A 144 6.56 -5.70 -11.20
N ILE A 145 6.89 -5.64 -12.51
CA ILE A 145 6.64 -6.76 -13.43
C ILE A 145 7.44 -8.00 -13.00
N ILE A 146 8.73 -7.82 -12.69
CA ILE A 146 9.57 -8.94 -12.25
C ILE A 146 9.09 -9.49 -10.92
N TRP A 147 8.76 -8.64 -9.96
CA TRP A 147 8.25 -9.04 -8.66
C TRP A 147 6.90 -9.77 -8.77
N ALA A 148 5.93 -9.20 -9.49
CA ALA A 148 4.62 -9.82 -9.70
C ALA A 148 4.75 -11.19 -10.37
N ALA A 149 5.57 -11.29 -11.43
CA ALA A 149 5.82 -12.54 -12.11
C ALA A 149 6.52 -13.56 -11.21
N LEU A 150 7.59 -13.16 -10.52
CA LEU A 150 8.38 -14.05 -9.67
C LEU A 150 7.55 -14.67 -8.56
N ILE A 151 6.84 -13.83 -7.78
CA ILE A 151 6.07 -14.32 -6.62
C ILE A 151 4.87 -15.17 -7.07
N THR A 152 4.15 -14.73 -8.11
CA THR A 152 3.00 -15.49 -8.61
C THR A 152 3.43 -16.81 -9.26
N LEU A 153 4.54 -16.84 -10.02
CA LEU A 153 5.08 -18.06 -10.59
C LEU A 153 5.64 -19.02 -9.52
N LEU A 154 6.23 -18.52 -8.44
CA LEU A 154 6.60 -19.35 -7.29
C LEU A 154 5.36 -20.03 -6.69
N GLY A 155 4.29 -19.28 -6.47
CA GLY A 155 3.01 -19.83 -6.01
C GLY A 155 2.46 -20.89 -6.96
N TYR A 156 2.50 -20.63 -8.27
CA TYR A 156 2.10 -21.57 -9.30
C TYR A 156 2.94 -22.85 -9.26
N TRP A 157 4.25 -22.74 -9.12
CA TRP A 157 5.15 -23.86 -9.05
C TRP A 157 4.90 -24.73 -7.79
N PHE A 158 4.68 -24.12 -6.63
CA PHE A 158 4.29 -24.85 -5.42
C PHE A 158 2.90 -25.49 -5.59
N GLY A 159 1.94 -24.75 -6.14
CA GLY A 159 0.58 -25.23 -6.38
C GLY A 159 0.50 -26.44 -7.32
N SER A 160 1.44 -26.53 -8.27
CA SER A 160 1.50 -27.66 -9.21
C SER A 160 2.19 -28.91 -8.67
N ARG A 161 2.92 -28.79 -7.54
CA ARG A 161 3.76 -29.89 -7.00
C ARG A 161 3.30 -30.44 -5.65
N ILE A 162 2.62 -29.63 -4.86
CA ILE A 162 2.20 -30.05 -3.52
C ILE A 162 0.71 -30.42 -3.58
N PRO A 163 0.37 -31.69 -3.34
CA PRO A 163 -1.04 -32.11 -3.28
C PRO A 163 -1.78 -31.37 -2.17
N ASN A 164 -3.02 -30.99 -2.43
CA ASN A 164 -3.94 -30.34 -1.48
C ASN A 164 -3.40 -29.05 -0.83
N ILE A 165 -2.42 -28.37 -1.47
CA ILE A 165 -1.84 -27.13 -0.95
C ILE A 165 -2.92 -26.06 -0.71
N GLU A 166 -4.02 -26.11 -1.46
CA GLU A 166 -5.15 -25.17 -1.34
C GLU A 166 -5.79 -25.16 0.05
N GLU A 167 -5.78 -26.29 0.75
CA GLU A 167 -6.30 -26.39 2.12
C GLU A 167 -5.49 -25.56 3.10
N TYR A 168 -4.21 -25.32 2.80
CA TYR A 168 -3.29 -24.53 3.61
C TYR A 168 -3.20 -23.07 3.20
N VAL A 169 -3.57 -22.73 1.96
CA VAL A 169 -3.47 -21.35 1.43
C VAL A 169 -4.33 -20.39 2.23
N LEU A 170 -5.63 -20.70 2.39
CA LEU A 170 -6.54 -19.80 3.09
C LEU A 170 -6.18 -19.61 4.57
N PRO A 171 -5.93 -20.67 5.35
CA PRO A 171 -5.44 -20.51 6.73
C PRO A 171 -4.13 -19.72 6.82
N THR A 172 -3.21 -19.93 5.90
CA THR A 172 -1.93 -19.21 5.88
C THR A 172 -2.13 -17.74 5.60
N VAL A 173 -2.94 -17.38 4.59
CA VAL A 173 -3.27 -15.98 4.27
C VAL A 173 -3.93 -15.30 5.47
N LEU A 174 -4.91 -15.96 6.10
CA LEU A 174 -5.57 -15.44 7.29
C LEU A 174 -4.61 -15.27 8.48
N LEU A 175 -3.72 -16.25 8.70
CA LEU A 175 -2.72 -16.19 9.76
C LEU A 175 -1.77 -15.00 9.54
N VAL A 176 -1.25 -14.84 8.32
CA VAL A 176 -0.36 -13.72 7.97
C VAL A 176 -1.10 -12.38 8.11
N MET A 177 -2.36 -12.30 7.66
CA MET A 177 -3.20 -11.11 7.87
C MET A 177 -3.31 -10.77 9.35
N VAL A 178 -3.74 -11.71 10.16
CA VAL A 178 -3.89 -11.50 11.62
C VAL A 178 -2.55 -11.11 12.25
N ALA A 179 -1.46 -11.80 11.90
CA ALA A 179 -0.12 -11.50 12.41
C ALA A 179 0.35 -10.08 12.00
N SER A 180 0.05 -9.65 10.77
CA SER A 180 0.40 -8.31 10.28
C SER A 180 -0.39 -7.20 10.97
N PHE A 181 -1.66 -7.44 11.30
CA PHE A 181 -2.49 -6.48 12.03
C PHE A 181 -2.31 -6.53 13.56
N ALA A 182 -1.79 -7.63 14.10
CA ALA A 182 -1.64 -7.82 15.55
C ALA A 182 -0.84 -6.69 16.24
N PRO A 183 0.32 -6.22 15.74
CA PRO A 183 1.06 -5.10 16.35
C PRO A 183 0.27 -3.80 16.37
N VAL A 184 -0.50 -3.54 15.31
CA VAL A 184 -1.34 -2.32 15.19
C VAL A 184 -2.47 -2.37 16.19
N LEU A 185 -3.17 -3.48 16.25
CA LEU A 185 -4.24 -3.70 17.22
C LEU A 185 -3.71 -3.64 18.65
N TRP A 186 -2.55 -4.25 18.91
CA TRP A 186 -1.91 -4.18 20.22
C TRP A 186 -1.56 -2.75 20.61
N HIS A 187 -1.04 -1.95 19.68
CA HIS A 187 -0.71 -0.53 19.94
C HIS A 187 -1.95 0.34 20.14
N LEU A 188 -3.03 0.07 19.39
CA LEU A 188 -4.29 0.81 19.52
C LEU A 188 -5.08 0.46 20.78
N PHE A 189 -5.06 -0.81 21.18
CA PHE A 189 -5.89 -1.30 22.30
C PHE A 189 -5.09 -1.58 23.57
N GLY A 190 -3.79 -1.85 23.48
CA GLY A 190 -2.90 -2.17 24.60
C GLY A 190 -2.31 -0.96 25.32
N ASP A 191 -2.23 0.21 24.65
CA ASP A 191 -1.70 1.43 25.29
C ASP A 191 -2.82 2.30 25.88
N PRO A 192 -2.94 2.37 27.22
CA PRO A 192 -3.99 3.17 27.87
C PRO A 192 -3.87 4.66 27.56
N VAL A 193 -2.70 5.15 27.19
CA VAL A 193 -2.46 6.57 26.83
C VAL A 193 -2.95 6.85 25.39
N ALA A 194 -2.69 5.95 24.46
CA ALA A 194 -3.19 6.05 23.08
C ALA A 194 -4.72 6.00 23.04
N ARG A 195 -5.32 5.10 23.83
CA ARG A 195 -6.77 4.96 23.99
C ARG A 195 -7.43 6.22 24.53
N LYS A 196 -6.85 6.85 25.57
CA LYS A 196 -7.36 8.12 26.12
C LYS A 196 -7.28 9.26 25.10
N ARG A 197 -6.21 9.33 24.31
CA ARG A 197 -6.03 10.36 23.25
C ARG A 197 -7.02 10.16 22.09
N LEU A 198 -7.30 8.93 21.69
CA LEU A 198 -8.25 8.60 20.64
C LEU A 198 -9.69 8.96 21.09
N PHE A 199 -10.09 8.57 22.30
CA PHE A 199 -11.39 8.91 22.86
C PHE A 199 -11.56 10.43 23.09
N ALA A 200 -10.51 11.13 23.47
CA ALA A 200 -10.54 12.59 23.61
C ALA A 200 -10.71 13.29 22.24
N LYS A 201 -10.06 12.80 21.19
CA LYS A 201 -10.22 13.33 19.82
C LYS A 201 -11.64 13.07 19.27
N LEU A 202 -12.17 11.87 19.46
CA LEU A 202 -13.53 11.53 19.05
C LEU A 202 -14.60 12.35 19.81
N ARG A 203 -14.39 12.60 21.11
CA ARG A 203 -15.26 13.48 21.89
C ARG A 203 -15.22 14.95 21.42
N ARG A 204 -14.04 15.46 21.02
CA ARG A 204 -13.91 16.82 20.49
C ARG A 204 -14.60 16.95 19.11
N ALA A 205 -14.39 16.01 18.21
CA ALA A 205 -15.03 16.00 16.90
C ALA A 205 -16.57 15.91 17.02
N LYS A 206 -17.08 15.10 17.97
CA LYS A 206 -18.52 15.00 18.23
C LYS A 206 -19.10 16.29 18.85
N LYS A 207 -18.29 17.03 19.62
CA LYS A 207 -18.74 18.30 20.23
C LYS A 207 -18.73 19.45 19.21
N GLU A 208 -17.74 19.52 18.33
CA GLU A 208 -17.70 20.47 17.21
C GLU A 208 -18.88 20.27 16.26
N HIS A 209 -19.22 19.02 15.95
CA HIS A 209 -20.38 18.72 15.10
C HIS A 209 -21.74 19.03 15.80
N ALA A 210 -21.80 18.92 17.11
CA ALA A 210 -23.00 19.28 17.87
C ALA A 210 -23.18 20.80 18.03
N ASP A 211 -22.08 21.56 18.16
CA ASP A 211 -22.12 23.02 18.24
C ASP A 211 -22.44 23.66 16.87
N ASP A 212 -21.96 23.08 15.75
CA ASP A 212 -22.32 23.52 14.39
C ASP A 212 -23.81 23.28 14.05
N THR A 213 -24.40 22.23 14.60
CA THR A 213 -25.83 21.95 14.39
C THR A 213 -26.75 22.70 15.36
N ALA A 214 -26.21 23.27 16.45
CA ALA A 214 -26.95 24.00 17.46
C ALA A 214 -26.95 25.52 17.28
N SER A 215 -26.22 26.07 16.31
CA SER A 215 -26.23 27.51 15.99
C SER A 215 -27.38 27.81 15.02
N PRO A 216 -28.55 28.32 15.47
CA PRO A 216 -29.59 28.76 14.56
C PRO A 216 -29.13 30.04 13.86
N SER A 217 -29.27 30.07 12.53
CA SER A 217 -29.04 31.20 11.66
C SER A 217 -29.81 32.43 12.15
N ASN A 218 -29.12 33.34 12.82
CA ASN A 218 -29.66 34.65 13.15
C ASN A 218 -29.35 35.61 11.99
N SER A 219 -30.01 35.42 10.85
CA SER A 219 -29.99 36.32 9.72
C SER A 219 -31.42 36.78 9.34
N ASP A 220 -32.11 37.45 10.28
CA ASP A 220 -33.27 38.24 9.92
C ASP A 220 -33.55 39.26 11.03
N SER A 221 -32.84 40.38 11.00
CA SER A 221 -33.38 41.66 11.56
C SER A 221 -32.42 42.80 11.22
N HIS A 222 -32.45 43.33 10.00
CA HIS A 222 -32.23 44.76 9.73
C HIS A 222 -32.69 45.04 8.29
N LYS A 223 -34.02 45.15 8.14
CA LYS A 223 -34.65 46.04 7.15
C LYS A 223 -35.71 46.82 7.90
N LYS A 224 -35.37 48.03 8.31
CA LYS A 224 -36.23 49.21 8.31
C LYS A 224 -35.36 50.46 8.19
#